data_2255321725c094aea03c0acd07f53cd5
#
_entry.id   2255321725c094aea03c0acd07f53cd5
#
_cell.length_a   1.000
_cell.length_b   1.000
_cell.length_c   1.000
_cell.angle_alpha   90.00
_cell.angle_beta   90.00
_cell.angle_gamma   90.00
#
_symmetry.space_group_name_H-M   'P 1'
#
loop_
_entity.id
_entity.type
_entity.pdbx_description
1 polymer ?
#
loop_
_entity_poly.entity_id
_entity_poly.type
_entity_poly.pdbx_seq_one_letter_code
_entity_poly.pdbx_strand_id
1 'polypeptide(L)'
;MLKRFCKLLVVMSFVLSFFCAFGSANSVAFAETAIQYHITDTYLGNGTAEVRGYFTNSSNRPAAITKYRIGVTFIDQATGRVLYSNVKVFDMGRLYVDKGKVWQKLIFRNPNIRPNANAKFSSYNRDVWWEWCNRK
;
A
#
# COMPACT_ATOMS: atom_id res chain seq x y z
N MET A 1 2.76 30.76 29.62
CA MET A 1 2.92 30.42 29.34
C MET A 1 2.90 30.01 29.28
N LEU A 2 2.80 29.66 29.26
CA LEU A 2 2.91 29.02 29.11
C LEU A 2 2.61 28.65 28.78
N LYS A 3 2.54 28.59 28.94
CA LYS A 3 2.44 28.19 28.63
C LYS A 3 2.37 27.69 28.00
N ARG A 4 2.47 27.69 28.21
CA ARG A 4 2.57 27.15 27.66
C ARG A 4 2.49 26.35 27.42
N PHE A 5 2.41 26.16 27.41
CA PHE A 5 2.45 25.25 27.18
C PHE A 5 2.06 24.56 26.87
N CYS A 6 2.08 24.62 27.34
CA CYS A 6 1.85 23.86 26.99
C CYS A 6 1.57 23.73 26.44
N LYS A 7 1.66 23.75 26.52
CA LYS A 7 1.54 23.48 25.89
C LYS A 7 1.59 23.03 25.25
N LEU A 8 1.69 22.81 25.49
CA LEU A 8 1.90 22.17 24.87
C LEU A 8 1.80 21.51 24.68
N LEU A 9 1.91 21.41 24.96
CA LEU A 9 1.95 20.56 24.70
C LEU A 9 1.47 20.21 24.46
N VAL A 10 1.45 20.16 24.69
CA VAL A 10 1.09 19.63 24.26
C VAL A 10 0.82 19.52 23.71
N VAL A 11 0.80 19.33 23.68
CA VAL A 11 0.68 18.97 22.97
C VAL A 11 0.74 18.58 22.52
N MET A 12 0.92 18.32 22.66
CA MET A 12 1.13 17.78 22.22
C MET A 12 0.99 17.24 22.09
N SER A 13 0.98 16.99 22.41
CA SER A 13 0.99 16.26 22.31
C SER A 13 0.55 16.16 22.30
N PHE A 14 0.40 16.00 22.22
CA PHE A 14 0.06 15.58 22.11
C PHE A 14 -0.21 15.27 21.60
N VAL A 15 -0.27 15.03 21.65
CA VAL A 15 -0.49 14.41 21.18
C VAL A 15 -0.56 13.95 20.92
N LEU A 16 -0.44 13.57 21.03
CA LEU A 16 -0.46 12.82 20.81
C LEU A 16 -0.84 12.32 20.83
N SER A 17 -0.85 12.17 21.07
CA SER A 17 -1.24 11.43 21.05
C SER A 17 -1.75 11.34 21.12
N PHE A 18 -1.91 11.16 21.20
CA PHE A 18 -2.47 10.75 21.20
C PHE A 18 -2.95 10.42 20.98
N PHE A 19 -3.07 9.99 20.96
CA PHE A 19 -3.63 9.35 20.77
C PHE A 19 -4.06 8.71 20.71
N CYS A 20 -4.11 8.12 20.73
CA CYS A 20 -4.57 7.36 20.69
C CYS A 20 -4.97 6.87 20.65
N ALA A 21 -5.17 6.41 20.68
CA ALA A 21 -5.71 5.84 20.70
C ALA A 21 -6.28 5.51 20.33
N PHE A 22 -6.56 5.17 19.79
CA PHE A 22 -7.23 4.85 19.45
C PHE A 22 -7.49 4.04 19.16
N GLY A 23 -7.49 3.73 19.07
CA GLY A 23 -7.70 2.86 18.83
C GLY A 23 -8.00 1.80 18.28
N SER A 24 -8.34 1.33 17.88
CA SER A 24 -8.81 0.32 17.40
C SER A 24 -8.65 0.15 16.16
N ALA A 25 -8.24 0.57 15.77
CA ALA A 25 -8.13 0.31 14.81
C ALA A 25 -7.59 -0.54 14.11
N ASN A 26 -7.86 -1.11 13.82
CA ASN A 26 -7.59 -2.18 13.33
C ASN A 26 -7.41 -2.14 11.95
N SER A 27 -7.64 -1.72 11.11
CA SER A 27 -7.49 -1.82 9.71
C SER A 27 -6.89 -0.58 9.14
N VAL A 28 -6.05 0.01 9.85
CA VAL A 28 -5.49 1.26 9.39
C VAL A 28 -4.26 1.03 8.57
N ALA A 29 -4.12 1.78 7.51
CA ALA A 29 -3.05 1.62 6.57
C ALA A 29 -1.92 2.57 6.89
N PHE A 30 -1.04 2.19 7.75
CA PHE A 30 0.15 2.97 8.05
C PHE A 30 1.35 2.37 7.36
N ALA A 31 2.31 3.21 7.07
CA ALA A 31 3.48 2.80 6.32
C ALA A 31 4.25 1.69 7.00
N GLU A 32 4.34 1.76 8.31
CA GLU A 32 5.14 0.79 9.05
C GLU A 32 4.31 -0.34 9.57
N THR A 33 3.22 -0.63 8.94
CA THR A 33 2.36 -1.70 9.39
C THR A 33 3.03 -3.06 9.25
N ALA A 34 2.47 -4.03 9.96
CA ALA A 34 2.94 -5.39 9.88
C ALA A 34 2.74 -6.00 8.50
N ILE A 35 1.72 -5.54 7.78
CA ILE A 35 1.38 -6.10 6.48
C ILE A 35 1.95 -5.20 5.41
N GLN A 36 2.81 -5.76 4.54
CA GLN A 36 3.45 -5.00 3.48
C GLN A 36 3.36 -5.76 2.16
N TYR A 37 3.28 -5.00 1.07
CA TYR A 37 3.35 -5.54 -0.28
C TYR A 37 4.70 -5.19 -0.87
N HIS A 38 5.42 -6.21 -1.33
CA HIS A 38 6.76 -6.07 -1.92
C HIS A 38 6.66 -6.27 -3.42
N ILE A 39 6.99 -5.22 -4.17
CA ILE A 39 6.93 -5.26 -5.62
C ILE A 39 8.22 -5.87 -6.14
N THR A 40 8.12 -6.92 -6.94
CA THR A 40 9.28 -7.59 -7.52
C THR A 40 9.43 -7.30 -9.01
N ASP A 41 8.33 -6.98 -9.70
CA ASP A 41 8.38 -6.83 -11.14
C ASP A 41 7.16 -6.04 -11.62
N THR A 42 7.31 -5.40 -12.78
CA THR A 42 6.22 -4.68 -13.43
C THR A 42 6.23 -4.99 -14.92
N TYR A 43 5.08 -4.84 -15.56
CA TYR A 43 4.94 -5.18 -16.96
C TYR A 43 3.92 -4.27 -17.63
N LEU A 44 4.26 -3.77 -18.82
CA LEU A 44 3.33 -3.06 -19.68
C LEU A 44 3.05 -3.92 -20.92
N GLY A 45 1.79 -4.24 -21.09
CA GLY A 45 1.34 -4.97 -22.26
C GLY A 45 0.40 -4.14 -23.12
N ASN A 46 -0.31 -4.80 -24.01
CA ASN A 46 -1.34 -4.14 -24.80
C ASN A 46 -2.62 -4.09 -23.97
N GLY A 47 -2.95 -2.89 -23.49
CA GLY A 47 -4.17 -2.68 -22.70
C GLY A 47 -4.06 -3.06 -21.24
N THR A 48 -2.88 -3.47 -20.77
CA THR A 48 -2.69 -3.84 -19.36
C THR A 48 -1.38 -3.31 -18.80
N ALA A 49 -1.41 -2.98 -17.52
CA ALA A 49 -0.21 -2.73 -16.74
C ALA A 49 -0.27 -3.64 -15.51
N GLU A 50 0.78 -4.38 -15.25
CA GLU A 50 0.81 -5.34 -14.15
C GLU A 50 1.88 -4.98 -13.14
N VAL A 51 1.53 -5.12 -11.87
CA VAL A 51 2.48 -5.04 -10.77
C VAL A 51 2.47 -6.41 -10.12
N ARG A 52 3.63 -7.00 -9.98
CA ARG A 52 3.78 -8.33 -9.43
C ARG A 52 4.58 -8.26 -8.14
N GLY A 53 4.15 -9.02 -7.17
CA GLY A 53 4.83 -9.03 -5.89
C GLY A 53 4.12 -9.92 -4.90
N TYR A 54 4.42 -9.70 -3.63
CA TYR A 54 3.88 -10.55 -2.58
C TYR A 54 3.66 -9.73 -1.31
N PHE A 55 2.70 -10.19 -0.52
CA PHE A 55 2.46 -9.66 0.83
C PHE A 55 3.23 -10.44 1.86
N THR A 56 3.68 -9.73 2.89
CA THR A 56 4.28 -10.34 4.08
C THR A 56 3.60 -9.80 5.32
N ASN A 57 3.71 -10.58 6.39
CA ASN A 57 3.19 -10.21 7.70
C ASN A 57 4.31 -10.38 8.72
N SER A 58 4.80 -9.29 9.26
CA SER A 58 5.92 -9.31 10.20
C SER A 58 5.46 -9.50 11.65
N SER A 59 4.16 -9.59 11.89
CA SER A 59 3.62 -9.77 13.23
C SER A 59 3.59 -11.25 13.61
N ASN A 60 3.22 -11.52 14.87
CA ASN A 60 3.01 -12.89 15.35
C ASN A 60 1.57 -13.37 15.15
N ARG A 61 0.72 -12.57 14.52
CA ARG A 61 -0.69 -12.88 14.34
C ARG A 61 -1.02 -12.95 12.86
N PRO A 62 -1.79 -13.95 12.44
CA PRO A 62 -2.25 -13.99 11.05
C PRO A 62 -3.24 -12.87 10.79
N ALA A 63 -3.30 -12.44 9.54
CA ALA A 63 -4.18 -11.37 9.10
C ALA A 63 -4.88 -11.76 7.82
N ALA A 64 -6.04 -11.16 7.59
CA ALA A 64 -6.75 -11.27 6.32
C ALA A 64 -6.76 -9.89 5.68
N ILE A 65 -6.17 -9.78 4.50
CA ILE A 65 -6.15 -8.53 3.75
C ILE A 65 -7.47 -8.43 3.00
N THR A 66 -8.15 -7.30 3.20
CA THR A 66 -9.44 -7.07 2.56
C THR A 66 -9.32 -6.21 1.32
N LYS A 67 -8.46 -5.19 1.36
CA LYS A 67 -8.27 -4.28 0.23
C LYS A 67 -6.82 -3.80 0.19
N TYR A 68 -6.37 -3.44 -1.00
CA TYR A 68 -5.08 -2.79 -1.18
C TYR A 68 -5.21 -1.67 -2.20
N ARG A 69 -4.77 -0.47 -1.82
CA ARG A 69 -4.74 0.67 -2.72
C ARG A 69 -3.30 0.94 -3.14
N ILE A 70 -3.11 1.18 -4.41
CA ILE A 70 -1.81 1.56 -4.94
C ILE A 70 -1.99 2.49 -6.12
N GLY A 71 -1.17 3.53 -6.16
CA GLY A 71 -1.02 4.36 -7.33
C GLY A 71 0.23 3.94 -8.09
N VAL A 72 0.14 3.92 -9.39
CA VAL A 72 1.26 3.57 -10.26
C VAL A 72 1.50 4.66 -11.27
N THR A 73 2.75 4.84 -11.65
CA THR A 73 3.13 5.73 -12.74
C THR A 73 4.22 5.04 -13.55
N PHE A 74 3.99 4.95 -14.85
CA PHE A 74 4.97 4.45 -15.81
C PHE A 74 5.39 5.61 -16.68
N ILE A 75 6.69 5.85 -16.77
CA ILE A 75 7.26 6.98 -17.51
C ILE A 75 8.23 6.42 -18.54
N ASP A 76 8.18 6.97 -19.75
CA ASP A 76 9.18 6.69 -20.77
C ASP A 76 10.47 7.40 -20.39
N GLN A 77 11.50 6.67 -20.07
CA GLN A 77 12.77 7.25 -19.65
C GLN A 77 13.44 8.09 -20.75
N ALA A 78 13.19 7.73 -22.00
CA ALA A 78 13.81 8.43 -23.11
C ALA A 78 13.24 9.83 -23.32
N THR A 79 11.95 10.02 -23.03
CA THR A 79 11.26 11.28 -23.30
C THR A 79 10.74 11.98 -22.06
N GLY A 80 10.64 11.27 -20.93
CA GLY A 80 10.02 11.78 -19.71
C GLY A 80 8.49 11.78 -19.76
N ARG A 81 7.90 11.25 -20.81
CA ARG A 81 6.45 11.25 -20.98
C ARG A 81 5.79 10.20 -20.11
N VAL A 82 4.68 10.56 -19.49
CA VAL A 82 3.90 9.61 -18.69
C VAL A 82 3.17 8.66 -19.63
N LEU A 83 3.44 7.37 -19.48
CA LEU A 83 2.80 6.33 -20.30
C LEU A 83 1.48 5.90 -19.71
N TYR A 84 1.40 5.83 -18.39
CA TYR A 84 0.18 5.46 -17.68
C TYR A 84 0.33 5.87 -16.21
N SER A 85 -0.73 6.40 -15.64
CA SER A 85 -0.76 6.73 -14.22
C SER A 85 -2.18 6.56 -13.71
N ASN A 86 -2.34 5.86 -12.60
CA ASN A 86 -3.65 5.65 -12.01
C ASN A 86 -3.52 5.16 -10.57
N VAL A 87 -4.56 5.40 -9.80
CA VAL A 87 -4.69 4.87 -8.43
C VAL A 87 -5.88 3.92 -8.43
N LYS A 88 -5.69 2.74 -7.87
CA LYS A 88 -6.76 1.75 -7.83
C LYS A 88 -6.80 1.05 -6.49
N VAL A 89 -8.01 0.77 -6.02
CA VAL A 89 -8.24 -0.06 -4.85
C VAL A 89 -8.61 -1.46 -5.35
N PHE A 90 -7.82 -2.43 -4.92
CA PHE A 90 -8.04 -3.84 -5.26
C PHE A 90 -8.75 -4.52 -4.11
N ASP A 91 -9.83 -5.20 -4.42
CA ASP A 91 -10.54 -6.01 -3.44
C ASP A 91 -9.82 -7.35 -3.33
N MET A 92 -9.34 -7.66 -2.15
CA MET A 92 -8.60 -8.90 -1.90
C MET A 92 -9.49 -9.98 -1.30
N GLY A 93 -10.78 -9.70 -1.11
CA GLY A 93 -11.66 -10.60 -0.41
C GLY A 93 -11.17 -10.74 1.03
N ARG A 94 -10.63 -11.89 1.34
CA ARG A 94 -9.98 -12.14 2.63
C ARG A 94 -8.71 -12.94 2.36
N LEU A 95 -7.69 -12.25 1.87
CA LEU A 95 -6.42 -12.89 1.54
C LEU A 95 -5.64 -13.15 2.82
N TYR A 96 -5.53 -14.40 3.19
CA TYR A 96 -4.91 -14.81 4.45
C TYR A 96 -3.38 -14.70 4.32
N VAL A 97 -2.77 -14.01 5.28
CA VAL A 97 -1.32 -13.85 5.32
C VAL A 97 -0.85 -14.12 6.74
N ASP A 98 0.02 -15.11 6.91
CA ASP A 98 0.64 -15.40 8.18
C ASP A 98 2.15 -15.27 8.01
N LYS A 99 2.89 -16.34 8.12
CA LYS A 99 4.31 -16.31 7.82
C LYS A 99 4.52 -16.66 6.35
N GLY A 100 5.63 -16.20 5.80
CA GLY A 100 5.92 -16.46 4.41
C GLY A 100 5.32 -15.44 3.47
N LYS A 101 5.41 -15.71 2.19
CA LYS A 101 5.03 -14.80 1.13
C LYS A 101 3.73 -15.24 0.51
N VAL A 102 2.83 -14.28 0.29
CA VAL A 102 1.58 -14.54 -0.43
C VAL A 102 1.63 -13.73 -1.71
N TRP A 103 1.81 -14.41 -2.84
CA TRP A 103 1.99 -13.75 -4.12
C TRP A 103 0.67 -13.21 -4.64
N GLN A 104 0.72 -12.01 -5.17
CA GLN A 104 -0.48 -11.35 -5.70
C GLN A 104 -0.09 -10.45 -6.85
N LYS A 105 -0.78 -10.61 -7.99
CA LYS A 105 -0.60 -9.78 -9.15
C LYS A 105 -1.69 -8.72 -9.18
N LEU A 106 -1.31 -7.48 -9.45
CA LEU A 106 -2.24 -6.36 -9.53
C LEU A 106 -2.30 -5.91 -10.98
N ILE A 107 -3.49 -5.93 -11.58
CA ILE A 107 -3.64 -5.65 -12.99
C ILE A 107 -4.49 -4.39 -13.17
N PHE A 108 -3.93 -3.44 -13.92
CA PHE A 108 -4.61 -2.24 -14.36
C PHE A 108 -4.95 -2.42 -15.84
N ARG A 109 -6.17 -2.09 -16.23
CA ARG A 109 -6.62 -2.25 -17.62
C ARG A 109 -6.99 -0.90 -18.20
N ASN A 110 -6.44 -0.59 -19.35
CA ASN A 110 -6.77 0.61 -20.09
C ASN A 110 -6.39 0.39 -21.55
N PRO A 111 -7.31 0.60 -22.49
CA PRO A 111 -7.02 0.30 -23.91
C PRO A 111 -5.88 1.13 -24.50
N ASN A 112 -5.49 2.21 -23.85
CA ASN A 112 -4.40 3.06 -24.33
C ASN A 112 -3.01 2.62 -23.86
N ILE A 113 -2.93 1.62 -23.00
CA ILE A 113 -1.63 1.12 -22.53
C ILE A 113 -0.97 0.34 -23.65
N ARG A 114 0.33 0.59 -23.85
CA ARG A 114 1.12 -0.09 -24.86
C ARG A 114 2.46 -0.52 -24.26
N PRO A 115 3.07 -1.59 -24.77
CA PRO A 115 4.41 -1.99 -24.32
C PRO A 115 5.41 -0.87 -24.58
N ASN A 116 6.39 -0.75 -23.67
CA ASN A 116 7.47 0.20 -23.82
C ASN A 116 8.69 -0.31 -23.07
N ALA A 117 9.77 -0.58 -23.82
CA ALA A 117 10.97 -1.16 -23.24
C ALA A 117 11.73 -0.19 -22.33
N ASN A 118 11.45 1.11 -22.45
CA ASN A 118 12.11 2.14 -21.65
C ASN A 118 11.26 2.61 -20.49
N ALA A 119 10.21 1.89 -20.13
CA ALA A 119 9.30 2.31 -19.07
C ALA A 119 9.97 2.22 -17.71
N LYS A 120 9.85 3.27 -16.94
CA LYS A 120 10.28 3.32 -15.55
C LYS A 120 9.06 3.40 -14.66
N PHE A 121 9.03 2.58 -13.62
CA PHE A 121 7.90 2.46 -12.71
C PHE A 121 8.16 3.18 -11.40
N SER A 122 7.11 3.81 -10.86
CA SER A 122 7.09 4.26 -9.48
C SER A 122 5.69 4.03 -8.90
N SER A 123 5.63 3.90 -7.59
CA SER A 123 4.37 3.69 -6.88
C SER A 123 4.18 4.78 -5.83
N TYR A 124 2.91 5.03 -5.51
CA TYR A 124 2.54 6.00 -4.50
C TYR A 124 1.18 5.64 -3.90
N ASN A 125 0.79 6.31 -2.81
CA ASN A 125 -0.50 6.10 -2.13
C ASN A 125 -0.77 4.64 -1.85
N ARG A 126 0.19 3.97 -1.23
CA ARG A 126 0.09 2.54 -0.97
C ARG A 126 -0.50 2.32 0.42
N ASP A 127 -1.70 1.77 0.45
CA ASP A 127 -2.43 1.50 1.69
C ASP A 127 -2.97 0.09 1.67
N VAL A 128 -2.94 -0.57 2.81
CA VAL A 128 -3.48 -1.92 2.96
C VAL A 128 -4.51 -1.92 4.08
N TRP A 129 -5.64 -2.56 3.83
CA TRP A 129 -6.67 -2.77 4.83
C TRP A 129 -6.72 -4.25 5.17
N TRP A 130 -6.66 -4.55 6.46
CA TRP A 130 -6.67 -5.93 6.92
C TRP A 130 -7.34 -6.03 8.27
N GLU A 131 -7.62 -7.27 8.69
CA GLU A 131 -8.07 -7.57 10.04
C GLU A 131 -7.32 -8.76 10.56
N TRP A 132 -7.17 -8.81 11.87
CA TRP A 132 -6.50 -9.94 12.49
C TRP A 132 -7.39 -11.17 12.46
N CYS A 133 -6.76 -12.32 12.28
CA CYS A 133 -7.45 -13.60 12.28
C CYS A 133 -7.00 -14.43 13.46
N ASN A 134 -7.80 -15.42 13.81
CA ASN A 134 -7.36 -16.44 14.75
C ASN A 134 -6.54 -17.47 13.99
N ARG A 135 -5.45 -17.89 14.61
CA ARG A 135 -4.64 -18.97 14.05
C ARG A 135 -5.40 -20.28 14.20
N LYS A 136 -5.38 -21.05 13.18
CA LYS A 136 -6.08 -22.34 13.20
C LYS A 136 -5.18 -23.48 13.63
#